data_54b05eae474f365fb5e59a21d27cc1e1
#
_entry.id   54b05eae474f365fb5e59a21d27cc1e1
#
_cell.length_a   1.000
_cell.length_b   1.000
_cell.length_c   1.000
_cell.angle_alpha   90.00
_cell.angle_beta   90.00
_cell.angle_gamma   90.00
#
_symmetry.space_group_name_H-M   'P 1'
#
loop_
_entity.id
_entity.type
_entity.pdbx_description
1 polymer ?
#
loop_
_entity_poly.entity_id
_entity_poly.type
_entity_poly.pdbx_seq_one_letter_code
_entity_poly.pdbx_strand_id
1 'polypeptide(L)'
;MKVKQPRRWKKHTVQEQGEISNRFSGRILWAMLLLGGIGTLIALGISGGSGTPQNSSRTISDSAFQKADEKLTAAFPARNLFLRTLTNGIAATGGNRIGDVYFTEERLLECPKQLDAAALSDTADAISQFYAAYQIPTAVIAVPPAGEFYADDLLDEMSYPSQRTAIDSFYQEISSPVRKIDVYHVLFTATNDYIYYRTDAKWSSYGAYCVYRNAIQRMGFAPISYDQYTVTHVASFRGNLYDACLYSKVTPDILDVYQNENGSQITEMTAYPADGKPQKRQLCDTANDAAANPDAFYLGDPCEKIVIQTNLDNQKKLLLLKDSYADCMVP
;
A
#
# COMPACT_ATOMS: atom_id res chain seq x y z
N MET A 1 38.74 60.52 6.86
CA MET A 1 38.32 59.12 6.71
C MET A 1 37.52 58.78 7.96
N LYS A 2 36.19 58.83 7.87
CA LYS A 2 35.28 58.55 9.01
C LYS A 2 34.83 57.09 8.94
N VAL A 3 35.22 56.27 9.90
CA VAL A 3 34.80 54.86 10.03
C VAL A 3 33.39 54.85 10.58
N LYS A 4 32.46 54.20 9.80
CA LYS A 4 31.07 53.94 10.21
C LYS A 4 31.07 52.76 11.17
N GLN A 5 30.49 52.97 12.37
CA GLN A 5 30.21 51.88 13.32
C GLN A 5 29.06 50.97 12.84
N PRO A 6 29.10 49.65 13.11
CA PRO A 6 28.04 48.74 12.72
C PRO A 6 26.80 48.88 13.62
N ARG A 7 25.61 48.78 12.99
CA ARG A 7 24.32 48.81 13.65
C ARG A 7 24.16 47.61 14.59
N ARG A 8 23.87 47.92 15.87
CA ARG A 8 23.47 46.96 16.89
C ARG A 8 22.11 46.33 16.53
N TRP A 9 22.08 45.03 16.28
CA TRP A 9 20.86 44.26 16.19
C TRP A 9 20.21 44.10 17.56
N LYS A 10 18.95 44.51 17.73
CA LYS A 10 18.19 44.24 18.95
C LYS A 10 17.91 42.73 19.00
N LYS A 11 18.36 42.06 20.04
CA LYS A 11 17.95 40.71 20.39
C LYS A 11 16.49 40.80 20.82
N HIS A 12 15.57 40.33 19.96
CA HIS A 12 14.23 39.96 20.40
C HIS A 12 14.36 38.68 21.21
N THR A 13 13.88 38.73 22.44
CA THR A 13 14.00 37.65 23.42
C THR A 13 13.09 36.52 23.01
N VAL A 14 13.63 35.29 23.04
CA VAL A 14 12.95 33.98 22.77
C VAL A 14 11.67 33.74 23.63
N GLN A 15 11.47 34.57 24.66
CA GLN A 15 10.35 34.47 25.60
C GLN A 15 9.02 34.93 25.02
N GLU A 16 8.97 35.87 24.04
CA GLU A 16 7.72 36.32 23.43
C GLU A 16 7.15 35.33 22.40
N GLN A 17 7.99 34.52 21.74
CA GLN A 17 7.52 33.51 20.81
C GLN A 17 6.92 32.27 21.50
N GLY A 18 7.37 31.96 22.72
CA GLY A 18 6.82 30.85 23.52
C GLY A 18 5.40 31.09 24.04
N GLU A 19 5.06 32.35 24.39
CA GLU A 19 3.72 32.68 24.90
C GLU A 19 2.63 32.72 23.81
N ILE A 20 2.97 33.13 22.60
CA ILE A 20 2.03 33.15 21.47
C ILE A 20 1.75 31.73 20.99
N SER A 21 2.75 30.87 20.96
CA SER A 21 2.61 29.44 20.59
C SER A 21 1.74 28.68 21.61
N ASN A 22 1.96 28.89 22.90
CA ASN A 22 1.18 28.23 23.95
C ASN A 22 -0.29 28.69 24.02
N ARG A 23 -0.60 29.93 23.69
CA ARG A 23 -1.99 30.43 23.65
C ARG A 23 -2.77 29.90 22.42
N PHE A 24 -2.10 29.67 21.29
CA PHE A 24 -2.70 29.08 20.10
C PHE A 24 -2.94 27.57 20.28
N SER A 25 -1.99 26.84 20.84
CA SER A 25 -2.13 25.39 21.13
C SER A 25 -3.24 25.11 22.13
N GLY A 26 -3.38 25.92 23.19
CA GLY A 26 -4.41 25.75 24.17
C GLY A 26 -5.83 25.94 23.61
N ARG A 27 -6.05 26.92 22.72
CA ARG A 27 -7.36 27.16 22.10
C ARG A 27 -7.77 26.05 21.11
N ILE A 28 -6.82 25.51 20.38
CA ILE A 28 -7.06 24.38 19.47
C ILE A 28 -7.35 23.10 20.29
N LEU A 29 -6.60 22.87 21.35
CA LEU A 29 -6.84 21.74 22.26
C LEU A 29 -8.22 21.81 22.93
N TRP A 30 -8.64 22.99 23.38
CA TRP A 30 -10.00 23.21 23.93
C TRP A 30 -11.09 23.04 22.89
N ALA A 31 -10.88 23.49 21.66
CA ALA A 31 -11.82 23.27 20.56
C ALA A 31 -11.95 21.79 20.20
N MET A 32 -10.86 21.05 20.20
CA MET A 32 -10.86 19.58 19.98
C MET A 32 -11.53 18.82 21.11
N LEU A 33 -11.30 19.20 22.39
CA LEU A 33 -11.98 18.61 23.53
C LEU A 33 -13.48 18.90 23.55
N LEU A 34 -13.91 20.09 23.14
CA LEU A 34 -15.33 20.44 23.01
C LEU A 34 -16.00 19.66 21.88
N LEU A 35 -15.36 19.52 20.71
CA LEU A 35 -15.88 18.74 19.59
C LEU A 35 -15.90 17.22 19.92
N GLY A 36 -14.88 16.71 20.60
CA GLY A 36 -14.85 15.33 21.09
C GLY A 36 -15.91 15.07 22.17
N GLY A 37 -16.12 16.02 23.09
CA GLY A 37 -17.16 15.94 24.12
C GLY A 37 -18.58 15.96 23.56
N ILE A 38 -18.84 16.75 22.51
CA ILE A 38 -20.14 16.78 21.82
C ILE A 38 -20.39 15.46 21.08
N GLY A 39 -19.37 14.90 20.44
CA GLY A 39 -19.46 13.59 19.78
C GLY A 39 -19.77 12.45 20.72
N THR A 40 -19.14 12.42 21.89
CA THR A 40 -19.43 11.42 22.95
C THR A 40 -20.80 11.60 23.59
N LEU A 41 -21.29 12.83 23.77
CA LEU A 41 -22.63 13.08 24.26
C LEU A 41 -23.73 12.68 23.28
N ILE A 42 -23.50 12.87 21.97
CA ILE A 42 -24.41 12.39 20.91
C ILE A 42 -24.41 10.86 20.87
N ALA A 43 -23.24 10.20 20.97
CA ALA A 43 -23.15 8.74 21.01
C ALA A 43 -23.82 8.15 22.26
N LEU A 44 -23.70 8.78 23.42
CA LEU A 44 -24.38 8.37 24.67
C LEU A 44 -25.89 8.67 24.66
N GLY A 45 -26.33 9.75 23.95
CA GLY A 45 -27.75 10.08 23.81
C GLY A 45 -28.53 9.13 22.92
N ILE A 46 -27.85 8.43 21.98
CA ILE A 46 -28.47 7.41 21.09
C ILE A 46 -28.58 6.05 21.78
N SER A 47 -27.81 5.78 22.86
CA SER A 47 -27.82 4.51 23.61
C SER A 47 -28.67 4.49 24.86
N GLY A 48 -29.50 5.51 25.11
CA GLY A 48 -30.39 5.61 26.28
C GLY A 48 -31.62 4.69 26.18
N GLY A 49 -31.42 3.39 26.12
CA GLY A 49 -32.40 2.34 26.34
C GLY A 49 -32.10 1.64 27.66
N SER A 50 -32.94 1.81 28.65
CA SER A 50 -32.87 1.20 29.98
C SER A 50 -32.85 -0.33 29.89
N GLY A 51 -31.73 -0.94 30.22
CA GLY A 51 -31.60 -2.38 30.44
C GLY A 51 -30.53 -2.66 31.49
N THR A 52 -30.94 -3.27 32.59
CA THR A 52 -30.10 -3.73 33.70
C THR A 52 -28.95 -4.64 33.19
N PRO A 53 -27.73 -4.54 33.70
CA PRO A 53 -26.63 -5.36 33.28
C PRO A 53 -26.78 -6.78 33.81
N GLN A 54 -27.12 -7.70 32.93
CA GLN A 54 -26.94 -9.13 33.16
C GLN A 54 -25.54 -9.53 32.70
N ASN A 55 -24.73 -9.97 33.65
CA ASN A 55 -23.38 -10.51 33.44
C ASN A 55 -23.46 -11.71 32.50
N SER A 56 -23.16 -11.52 31.23
CA SER A 56 -22.76 -12.58 30.33
C SER A 56 -21.52 -12.08 29.58
N SER A 57 -20.37 -12.67 29.85
CA SER A 57 -19.13 -12.50 29.08
C SER A 57 -19.36 -13.00 27.66
N ARG A 58 -19.95 -12.16 26.83
CA ARG A 58 -19.92 -12.34 25.36
C ARG A 58 -18.58 -11.79 24.87
N THR A 59 -17.70 -12.69 24.50
CA THR A 59 -16.56 -12.37 23.65
C THR A 59 -17.13 -11.86 22.33
N ILE A 60 -17.23 -10.53 22.20
CA ILE A 60 -17.53 -9.89 20.91
C ILE A 60 -16.30 -10.14 20.08
N SER A 61 -16.45 -10.82 18.94
CA SER A 61 -15.32 -11.12 18.07
C SER A 61 -14.66 -9.82 17.60
N ASP A 62 -13.33 -9.79 17.59
CA ASP A 62 -12.54 -8.63 17.13
C ASP A 62 -13.01 -8.11 15.78
N SER A 63 -13.51 -8.98 14.91
CA SER A 63 -14.08 -8.64 13.60
C SER A 63 -15.38 -7.80 13.68
N ALA A 64 -16.19 -7.94 14.74
CA ALA A 64 -17.39 -7.12 14.90
C ALA A 64 -17.05 -5.72 15.41
N PHE A 65 -16.03 -5.59 16.27
CA PHE A 65 -15.50 -4.30 16.69
C PHE A 65 -14.84 -3.55 15.53
N GLN A 66 -14.01 -4.22 14.74
CA GLN A 66 -13.38 -3.62 13.55
C GLN A 66 -14.43 -3.09 12.57
N LYS A 67 -15.44 -3.89 12.25
CA LYS A 67 -16.54 -3.44 11.36
C LYS A 67 -17.38 -2.29 11.93
N ALA A 68 -17.54 -2.23 13.25
CA ALA A 68 -18.23 -1.12 13.89
C ALA A 68 -17.37 0.15 13.86
N ASP A 69 -16.07 0.03 14.11
CA ASP A 69 -15.11 1.13 14.06
C ASP A 69 -14.96 1.69 12.64
N GLU A 70 -14.86 0.84 11.63
CA GLU A 70 -14.88 1.24 10.20
C GLU A 70 -16.14 2.02 9.84
N LYS A 71 -17.33 1.53 10.26
CA LYS A 71 -18.60 2.21 10.00
C LYS A 71 -18.71 3.55 10.72
N LEU A 72 -18.27 3.63 11.98
CA LEU A 72 -18.25 4.87 12.74
C LEU A 72 -17.27 5.88 12.14
N THR A 73 -16.09 5.41 11.73
CA THR A 73 -15.07 6.24 11.10
C THR A 73 -15.53 6.74 9.74
N ALA A 74 -16.18 5.90 8.94
CA ALA A 74 -16.73 6.29 7.63
C ALA A 74 -17.91 7.27 7.75
N ALA A 75 -18.72 7.14 8.80
CA ALA A 75 -19.88 7.99 9.05
C ALA A 75 -19.53 9.32 9.76
N PHE A 76 -18.27 9.54 10.16
CA PHE A 76 -17.90 10.74 10.91
C PHE A 76 -18.00 11.99 10.02
N PRO A 77 -18.88 12.96 10.35
CA PRO A 77 -19.01 14.17 9.58
C PRO A 77 -17.70 14.93 9.52
N ALA A 78 -17.32 15.38 8.33
CA ALA A 78 -16.07 16.11 8.09
C ALA A 78 -14.77 15.34 8.42
N ARG A 79 -14.80 13.98 8.41
CA ARG A 79 -13.62 13.13 8.64
C ARG A 79 -12.39 13.61 7.83
N ASN A 80 -12.57 13.87 6.55
CA ASN A 80 -11.47 14.28 5.66
C ASN A 80 -10.91 15.66 6.05
N LEU A 81 -11.76 16.59 6.50
CA LEU A 81 -11.30 17.90 6.97
C LEU A 81 -10.49 17.76 8.26
N PHE A 82 -11.00 16.95 9.20
CA PHE A 82 -10.32 16.70 10.47
C PHE A 82 -8.97 16.00 10.24
N LEU A 83 -8.95 14.92 9.47
CA LEU A 83 -7.74 14.16 9.17
C LEU A 83 -6.68 15.03 8.46
N ARG A 84 -7.10 15.79 7.45
CA ARG A 84 -6.20 16.72 6.75
C ARG A 84 -5.63 17.79 7.68
N THR A 85 -6.45 18.35 8.57
CA THR A 85 -6.01 19.36 9.54
C THR A 85 -5.02 18.76 10.54
N LEU A 86 -5.31 17.55 11.02
CA LEU A 86 -4.44 16.83 11.94
C LEU A 86 -3.09 16.51 11.28
N THR A 87 -3.08 15.95 10.07
CA THR A 87 -1.86 15.60 9.34
C THR A 87 -1.00 16.84 9.07
N ASN A 88 -1.63 17.95 8.61
CA ASN A 88 -0.90 19.19 8.38
C ASN A 88 -0.38 19.80 9.69
N GLY A 89 -1.10 19.66 10.79
CA GLY A 89 -0.64 20.07 12.12
C GLY A 89 0.58 19.29 12.58
N ILE A 90 0.56 17.96 12.43
CA ILE A 90 1.70 17.08 12.72
C ILE A 90 2.91 17.49 11.87
N ALA A 91 2.71 17.64 10.55
CA ALA A 91 3.78 18.04 9.64
C ALA A 91 4.37 19.43 9.97
N ALA A 92 3.52 20.37 10.39
CA ALA A 92 3.96 21.72 10.79
C ALA A 92 4.80 21.74 12.09
N THR A 93 4.66 20.74 12.94
CA THR A 93 5.45 20.55 14.17
C THR A 93 6.69 19.67 13.96
N GLY A 94 6.97 19.26 12.72
CA GLY A 94 8.12 18.40 12.38
C GLY A 94 7.85 16.91 12.54
N GLY A 95 6.60 16.52 12.85
CA GLY A 95 6.21 15.11 12.84
C GLY A 95 6.01 14.60 11.41
N ASN A 96 6.21 13.31 11.20
CA ASN A 96 6.19 12.67 9.89
C ASN A 96 5.34 11.39 9.84
N ARG A 97 4.47 11.15 10.86
CA ARG A 97 3.66 9.94 10.95
C ARG A 97 2.23 10.22 11.42
N ILE A 98 1.28 9.54 10.83
CA ILE A 98 -0.10 9.46 11.30
C ILE A 98 -0.64 8.04 11.12
N GLY A 99 -1.12 7.43 12.20
CA GLY A 99 -1.53 6.02 12.18
C GLY A 99 -0.40 5.12 11.70
N ASP A 100 -0.68 4.35 10.66
CA ASP A 100 0.27 3.42 10.03
C ASP A 100 0.93 3.99 8.77
N VAL A 101 0.94 5.31 8.59
CA VAL A 101 1.54 5.96 7.42
C VAL A 101 2.59 6.97 7.86
N TYR A 102 3.80 6.80 7.33
CA TYR A 102 4.84 7.82 7.33
C TYR A 102 4.72 8.69 6.09
N PHE A 103 4.99 9.97 6.24
CA PHE A 103 5.02 10.89 5.11
C PHE A 103 6.35 11.64 5.05
N THR A 104 6.95 11.62 3.87
CA THR A 104 8.10 12.43 3.49
C THR A 104 7.66 13.58 2.58
N GLU A 105 8.59 14.37 2.08
CA GLU A 105 8.26 15.40 1.08
C GLU A 105 7.84 14.79 -0.26
N GLU A 106 8.35 13.59 -0.59
CA GLU A 106 8.19 12.98 -1.89
C GLU A 106 7.17 11.84 -1.94
N ARG A 107 6.98 11.12 -0.82
CA ARG A 107 6.13 9.92 -0.80
C ARG A 107 5.54 9.61 0.57
N LEU A 108 4.58 8.71 0.56
CA LEU A 108 4.00 8.06 1.72
C LEU A 108 4.58 6.65 1.82
N LEU A 109 4.84 6.18 3.04
CA LEU A 109 5.35 4.84 3.30
C LEU A 109 4.48 4.17 4.35
N GLU A 110 4.14 2.90 4.14
CA GLU A 110 3.46 2.11 5.15
C GLU A 110 4.41 1.84 6.33
N CYS A 111 3.90 1.95 7.56
CA CYS A 111 4.66 1.53 8.73
C CYS A 111 5.03 0.05 8.62
N PRO A 112 6.26 -0.33 8.93
CA PRO A 112 6.64 -1.74 8.91
C PRO A 112 5.83 -2.50 9.93
N LYS A 113 5.19 -3.58 9.50
CA LYS A 113 4.51 -4.51 10.39
C LYS A 113 5.50 -5.56 10.87
N GLN A 114 5.35 -5.95 12.12
CA GLN A 114 6.09 -7.11 12.60
C GLN A 114 5.60 -8.35 11.84
N LEU A 115 6.53 -9.03 11.17
CA LEU A 115 6.21 -10.24 10.44
C LEU A 115 5.97 -11.40 11.44
N ASP A 116 4.91 -12.15 11.20
CA ASP A 116 4.64 -13.38 11.94
C ASP A 116 5.51 -14.51 11.38
N ALA A 117 6.57 -14.84 12.12
CA ALA A 117 7.50 -15.88 11.72
C ALA A 117 6.84 -17.26 11.60
N ALA A 118 5.83 -17.56 12.44
CA ALA A 118 5.09 -18.81 12.35
C ALA A 118 4.27 -18.88 11.05
N ALA A 119 3.56 -17.82 10.70
CA ALA A 119 2.80 -17.75 9.45
C ALA A 119 3.70 -17.83 8.21
N LEU A 120 4.92 -17.27 8.26
CA LEU A 120 5.89 -17.40 7.18
C LEU A 120 6.39 -18.84 7.05
N SER A 121 6.69 -19.50 8.17
CA SER A 121 7.10 -20.92 8.20
C SER A 121 6.00 -21.83 7.68
N ASP A 122 4.75 -21.66 8.13
CA ASP A 122 3.60 -22.42 7.65
C ASP A 122 3.41 -22.25 6.13
N THR A 123 3.64 -21.03 5.62
CA THR A 123 3.57 -20.74 4.19
C THR A 123 4.68 -21.44 3.41
N ALA A 124 5.92 -21.43 3.92
CA ALA A 124 7.05 -22.13 3.31
C ALA A 124 6.81 -23.64 3.25
N ASP A 125 6.26 -24.20 4.31
CA ASP A 125 5.87 -25.61 4.39
C ASP A 125 4.77 -25.96 3.40
N ALA A 126 3.73 -25.15 3.29
CA ALA A 126 2.63 -25.36 2.35
C ALA A 126 3.12 -25.37 0.89
N ILE A 127 4.02 -24.44 0.53
CA ILE A 127 4.64 -24.38 -0.80
C ILE A 127 5.49 -25.63 -1.06
N SER A 128 6.27 -26.06 -0.07
CA SER A 128 7.12 -27.25 -0.16
C SER A 128 6.29 -28.53 -0.31
N GLN A 129 5.20 -28.66 0.45
CA GLN A 129 4.24 -29.76 0.36
C GLN A 129 3.51 -29.79 -0.98
N PHE A 130 3.10 -28.61 -1.50
CA PHE A 130 2.49 -28.53 -2.84
C PHE A 130 3.45 -29.09 -3.91
N TYR A 131 4.72 -28.63 -3.89
CA TYR A 131 5.70 -29.17 -4.83
C TYR A 131 5.91 -30.69 -4.65
N ALA A 132 6.03 -31.17 -3.41
CA ALA A 132 6.20 -32.60 -3.14
C ALA A 132 5.04 -33.45 -3.65
N ALA A 133 3.82 -32.95 -3.51
CA ALA A 133 2.59 -33.66 -3.93
C ALA A 133 2.40 -33.73 -5.45
N TYR A 134 2.69 -32.61 -6.14
CA TYR A 134 2.33 -32.48 -7.56
C TYR A 134 3.51 -32.49 -8.52
N GLN A 135 4.73 -32.29 -8.04
CA GLN A 135 5.97 -32.24 -8.85
C GLN A 135 5.90 -31.24 -10.02
N ILE A 136 5.09 -30.18 -9.88
CA ILE A 136 4.97 -29.11 -10.87
C ILE A 136 6.10 -28.12 -10.66
N PRO A 137 6.83 -27.69 -11.71
CA PRO A 137 7.83 -26.63 -11.59
C PRO A 137 7.23 -25.39 -10.92
N THR A 138 7.71 -25.06 -9.75
CA THR A 138 7.19 -24.00 -8.89
C THR A 138 8.26 -22.94 -8.67
N ALA A 139 7.88 -21.68 -8.74
CA ALA A 139 8.70 -20.53 -8.40
C ALA A 139 7.98 -19.65 -7.38
N VAL A 140 8.74 -19.03 -6.49
CA VAL A 140 8.24 -18.11 -5.46
C VAL A 140 8.95 -16.79 -5.57
N ILE A 141 8.18 -15.71 -5.47
CA ILE A 141 8.64 -14.33 -5.47
C ILE A 141 8.08 -13.65 -4.22
N ALA A 142 8.94 -13.20 -3.32
CA ALA A 142 8.58 -12.32 -2.21
C ALA A 142 9.03 -10.90 -2.57
N VAL A 143 8.09 -9.96 -2.56
CA VAL A 143 8.32 -8.57 -2.96
C VAL A 143 8.51 -7.71 -1.72
N PRO A 144 9.65 -7.02 -1.55
CA PRO A 144 9.85 -6.08 -0.46
C PRO A 144 8.90 -4.88 -0.59
N PRO A 145 8.42 -4.27 0.49
CA PRO A 145 7.63 -3.05 0.44
C PRO A 145 8.50 -1.83 0.08
N ALA A 146 7.86 -0.73 -0.34
CA ALA A 146 8.53 0.52 -0.70
C ALA A 146 9.48 1.04 0.40
N GLY A 147 9.11 0.87 1.66
CA GLY A 147 9.92 1.30 2.81
C GLY A 147 11.31 0.66 2.88
N GLU A 148 11.49 -0.54 2.33
CA GLU A 148 12.81 -1.18 2.26
C GLU A 148 13.82 -0.40 1.41
N PHE A 149 13.35 0.41 0.47
CA PHE A 149 14.19 1.15 -0.48
C PHE A 149 14.21 2.65 -0.23
N TYR A 150 13.21 3.20 0.47
CA TYR A 150 12.99 4.63 0.60
C TYR A 150 12.84 5.10 2.06
N ALA A 151 13.12 4.22 3.05
CA ALA A 151 13.02 4.59 4.45
C ALA A 151 14.17 5.50 4.91
N ASP A 152 15.28 5.55 4.18
CA ASP A 152 16.40 6.47 4.47
C ASP A 152 15.98 7.94 4.42
N ASP A 153 14.88 8.25 3.71
CA ASP A 153 14.26 9.57 3.69
C ASP A 153 13.50 9.89 5.01
N LEU A 154 13.31 8.90 5.88
CA LEU A 154 12.75 9.07 7.20
C LEU A 154 13.85 9.48 8.15
N LEU A 155 13.67 10.64 8.81
CA LEU A 155 14.64 11.16 9.78
C LEU A 155 15.08 10.09 10.79
N ASP A 156 16.35 10.13 11.20
CA ASP A 156 17.14 9.16 11.98
C ASP A 156 16.47 8.49 13.21
N GLU A 157 15.30 8.96 13.63
CA GLU A 157 14.59 8.41 14.80
C GLU A 157 13.79 7.13 14.50
N MET A 158 13.76 6.67 13.25
CA MET A 158 12.89 5.59 12.83
C MET A 158 13.68 4.44 12.21
N SER A 159 13.95 3.44 13.03
CA SER A 159 14.45 2.15 12.55
C SER A 159 13.35 1.44 11.76
N TYR A 160 13.37 1.55 10.44
CA TYR A 160 12.56 0.67 9.58
C TYR A 160 13.23 -0.72 9.59
N PRO A 161 12.59 -1.76 10.15
CA PRO A 161 13.21 -3.07 10.19
C PRO A 161 13.32 -3.63 8.77
N SER A 162 14.53 -4.02 8.39
CA SER A 162 14.78 -4.59 7.06
C SER A 162 13.94 -5.85 6.82
N GLN A 163 13.21 -5.84 5.73
CA GLN A 163 12.43 -6.98 5.25
C GLN A 163 13.34 -8.01 4.56
N ARG A 164 14.55 -7.61 4.17
CA ARG A 164 15.51 -8.47 3.50
C ARG A 164 15.81 -9.74 4.32
N THR A 165 16.10 -9.58 5.59
CA THR A 165 16.41 -10.71 6.47
C THR A 165 15.24 -11.69 6.58
N ALA A 166 14.01 -11.17 6.65
CA ALA A 166 12.81 -12.00 6.73
C ALA A 166 12.56 -12.75 5.41
N ILE A 167 12.75 -12.12 4.27
CA ILE A 167 12.64 -12.75 2.94
C ILE A 167 13.72 -13.84 2.78
N ASP A 168 14.95 -13.57 3.19
CA ASP A 168 16.04 -14.54 3.11
C ASP A 168 15.75 -15.77 4.00
N SER A 169 15.24 -15.56 5.22
CA SER A 169 14.83 -16.64 6.12
C SER A 169 13.70 -17.47 5.52
N PHE A 170 12.65 -16.80 5.02
CA PHE A 170 11.53 -17.46 4.34
C PHE A 170 12.01 -18.32 3.15
N TYR A 171 12.93 -17.81 2.34
CA TYR A 171 13.46 -18.58 1.21
C TYR A 171 14.31 -19.76 1.65
N GLN A 172 14.99 -19.69 2.79
CA GLN A 172 15.77 -20.82 3.34
C GLN A 172 14.88 -21.97 3.82
N GLU A 173 13.69 -21.69 4.33
CA GLU A 173 12.72 -22.69 4.78
C GLU A 173 12.05 -23.45 3.64
N ILE A 174 11.91 -22.84 2.46
CA ILE A 174 11.29 -23.48 1.30
C ILE A 174 12.21 -24.58 0.74
N SER A 175 11.64 -25.72 0.38
CA SER A 175 12.37 -26.87 -0.16
C SER A 175 13.24 -26.52 -1.39
N SER A 176 14.37 -27.18 -1.54
CA SER A 176 15.37 -26.90 -2.58
C SER A 176 14.84 -26.93 -4.03
N PRO A 177 13.95 -27.86 -4.43
CA PRO A 177 13.45 -27.93 -5.80
C PRO A 177 12.57 -26.74 -6.20
N VAL A 178 11.98 -26.04 -5.24
CA VAL A 178 11.19 -24.82 -5.51
C VAL A 178 12.14 -23.68 -5.82
N ARG A 179 11.92 -23.00 -6.93
CA ARG A 179 12.76 -21.88 -7.37
C ARG A 179 12.42 -20.60 -6.61
N LYS A 180 13.38 -20.08 -5.85
CA LYS A 180 13.28 -18.80 -5.17
C LYS A 180 13.80 -17.73 -6.12
N ILE A 181 12.99 -16.74 -6.45
CA ILE A 181 13.37 -15.63 -7.33
C ILE A 181 13.56 -14.41 -6.45
N ASP A 182 14.82 -14.08 -6.16
CA ASP A 182 15.19 -12.88 -5.45
C ASP A 182 15.06 -11.67 -6.38
N VAL A 183 14.15 -10.77 -6.04
CA VAL A 183 13.87 -9.53 -6.78
C VAL A 183 14.41 -8.28 -6.09
N TYR A 184 14.96 -8.44 -4.88
CA TYR A 184 15.49 -7.31 -4.10
C TYR A 184 16.51 -6.50 -4.88
N HIS A 185 17.52 -7.19 -5.43
CA HIS A 185 18.58 -6.52 -6.19
C HIS A 185 18.06 -5.79 -7.44
N VAL A 186 17.07 -6.37 -8.10
CA VAL A 186 16.44 -5.76 -9.29
C VAL A 186 15.75 -4.46 -8.92
N LEU A 187 14.96 -4.46 -7.85
CA LEU A 187 14.27 -3.27 -7.35
C LEU A 187 15.27 -2.25 -6.79
N PHE A 188 16.26 -2.69 -6.03
CA PHE A 188 17.31 -1.82 -5.48
C PHE A 188 18.06 -1.05 -6.58
N THR A 189 18.40 -1.70 -7.68
CA THR A 189 19.11 -1.02 -8.79
C THR A 189 18.22 -0.05 -9.57
N ALA A 190 16.91 -0.17 -9.44
CA ALA A 190 15.92 0.68 -10.11
C ALA A 190 15.29 1.73 -9.16
N THR A 191 15.84 1.95 -7.96
CA THR A 191 15.27 2.90 -6.96
C THR A 191 15.21 4.34 -7.43
N ASN A 192 16.07 4.73 -8.38
CA ASN A 192 16.02 6.06 -8.98
C ASN A 192 14.88 6.23 -10.00
N ASP A 193 14.27 5.13 -10.40
CA ASP A 193 13.13 5.13 -11.31
C ASP A 193 11.81 5.09 -10.51
N TYR A 194 10.69 5.29 -11.21
CA TYR A 194 9.37 5.25 -10.59
C TYR A 194 8.86 3.82 -10.42
N ILE A 195 9.49 3.04 -9.53
CA ILE A 195 9.19 1.62 -9.31
C ILE A 195 8.10 1.37 -8.25
N TYR A 196 7.84 2.31 -7.34
CA TYR A 196 6.75 2.27 -6.39
C TYR A 196 5.91 3.54 -6.49
N TYR A 197 4.61 3.40 -6.28
CA TYR A 197 3.72 4.54 -6.14
C TYR A 197 4.13 5.41 -4.95
N ARG A 198 3.80 6.70 -5.01
CA ARG A 198 4.11 7.67 -3.94
C ARG A 198 3.00 7.76 -2.91
N THR A 199 1.78 7.44 -3.30
CA THR A 199 0.57 7.60 -2.48
C THR A 199 -0.12 6.26 -2.20
N ASP A 200 0.43 5.15 -2.71
CA ASP A 200 -0.04 3.79 -2.52
C ASP A 200 1.10 2.89 -2.01
N ALA A 201 0.75 1.80 -1.32
CA ALA A 201 1.72 0.84 -0.81
C ALA A 201 2.35 -0.04 -1.92
N LYS A 202 1.72 -0.10 -3.09
CA LYS A 202 2.10 -1.01 -4.18
C LYS A 202 3.19 -0.41 -5.07
N TRP A 203 3.81 -1.29 -5.84
CA TRP A 203 4.68 -0.89 -6.92
C TRP A 203 3.92 -0.29 -8.12
N SER A 204 4.63 0.47 -8.95
CA SER A 204 4.12 0.93 -10.23
C SER A 204 4.15 -0.20 -11.29
N SER A 205 3.50 0.02 -12.40
CA SER A 205 3.59 -0.89 -13.55
C SER A 205 5.03 -1.08 -14.04
N TYR A 206 5.88 -0.05 -13.91
CA TYR A 206 7.31 -0.16 -14.22
C TYR A 206 8.06 -1.05 -13.23
N GLY A 207 7.80 -0.91 -11.94
CA GLY A 207 8.38 -1.79 -10.92
C GLY A 207 7.97 -3.26 -11.15
N ALA A 208 6.70 -3.49 -11.46
CA ALA A 208 6.18 -4.80 -11.82
C ALA A 208 6.86 -5.37 -13.08
N TYR A 209 7.09 -4.54 -14.10
CA TYR A 209 7.82 -4.92 -15.31
C TYR A 209 9.28 -5.35 -15.01
N CYS A 210 9.99 -4.61 -14.15
CA CYS A 210 11.35 -4.97 -13.75
C CYS A 210 11.40 -6.36 -13.10
N VAL A 211 10.44 -6.65 -12.22
CA VAL A 211 10.33 -7.95 -11.57
C VAL A 211 9.90 -9.04 -12.56
N TYR A 212 8.89 -8.78 -13.40
CA TYR A 212 8.47 -9.69 -14.47
C TYR A 212 9.66 -10.12 -15.33
N ARG A 213 10.44 -9.16 -15.83
CA ARG A 213 11.60 -9.43 -16.68
C ARG A 213 12.60 -10.37 -16.02
N ASN A 214 12.92 -10.14 -14.76
CA ASN A 214 13.80 -11.01 -13.99
C ASN A 214 13.18 -12.39 -13.76
N ALA A 215 11.92 -12.44 -13.35
CA ALA A 215 11.23 -13.68 -13.05
C ALA A 215 11.12 -14.59 -14.26
N ILE A 216 10.72 -14.07 -15.40
CA ILE A 216 10.60 -14.81 -16.67
C ILE A 216 11.94 -15.40 -17.11
N GLN A 217 13.03 -14.61 -17.03
CA GLN A 217 14.38 -15.10 -17.32
C GLN A 217 14.80 -16.23 -16.36
N ARG A 218 14.54 -16.06 -15.07
CA ARG A 218 14.82 -17.07 -14.06
C ARG A 218 14.02 -18.35 -14.26
N MET A 219 12.82 -18.25 -14.82
CA MET A 219 12.01 -19.41 -15.19
C MET A 219 12.43 -20.06 -16.52
N GLY A 220 13.40 -19.49 -17.23
CA GLY A 220 13.94 -20.06 -18.47
C GLY A 220 13.21 -19.59 -19.73
N PHE A 221 12.48 -18.50 -19.67
CA PHE A 221 11.80 -17.89 -20.81
C PHE A 221 12.49 -16.58 -21.23
N ALA A 222 12.30 -16.16 -22.47
CA ALA A 222 12.70 -14.84 -22.92
C ALA A 222 11.64 -13.81 -22.49
N PRO A 223 12.02 -12.75 -21.75
CA PRO A 223 11.09 -11.68 -21.43
C PRO A 223 10.80 -10.83 -22.66
N ILE A 224 9.63 -10.20 -22.66
CA ILE A 224 9.30 -9.15 -23.62
C ILE A 224 10.14 -7.91 -23.28
N SER A 225 10.83 -7.34 -24.27
CA SER A 225 11.62 -6.13 -24.07
C SER A 225 10.73 -4.92 -23.88
N TYR A 226 11.22 -3.92 -23.13
CA TYR A 226 10.47 -2.70 -22.81
C TYR A 226 10.01 -1.93 -24.06
N ASP A 227 10.84 -1.87 -25.07
CA ASP A 227 10.60 -1.21 -26.36
C ASP A 227 9.48 -1.86 -27.20
N GLN A 228 9.03 -3.06 -26.83
CA GLN A 228 7.90 -3.74 -27.44
C GLN A 228 6.55 -3.39 -26.83
N TYR A 229 6.56 -2.61 -25.75
CA TYR A 229 5.34 -2.15 -25.10
C TYR A 229 4.98 -0.74 -25.54
N THR A 230 3.71 -0.54 -25.83
CA THR A 230 3.10 0.77 -25.86
C THR A 230 2.64 1.11 -24.44
N VAL A 231 3.17 2.20 -23.87
CA VAL A 231 2.81 2.66 -22.54
C VAL A 231 1.75 3.74 -22.65
N THR A 232 0.61 3.53 -22.02
CA THR A 232 -0.51 4.47 -22.02
C THR A 232 -0.78 4.95 -20.61
N HIS A 233 -0.80 6.28 -20.41
CA HIS A 233 -1.25 6.90 -19.17
C HIS A 233 -2.77 6.86 -19.12
N VAL A 234 -3.32 6.15 -18.13
CA VAL A 234 -4.76 5.94 -18.01
C VAL A 234 -5.38 6.97 -17.08
N ALA A 235 -4.78 7.19 -15.91
CA ALA A 235 -5.30 8.09 -14.90
C ALA A 235 -4.20 8.62 -13.98
N SER A 236 -4.46 9.78 -13.37
CA SER A 236 -3.77 10.22 -12.16
C SER A 236 -4.64 9.89 -10.96
N PHE A 237 -4.06 9.30 -9.92
CA PHE A 237 -4.80 8.85 -8.73
C PHE A 237 -4.04 9.13 -7.44
N ARG A 238 -4.71 8.97 -6.33
CA ARG A 238 -4.13 8.92 -4.99
C ARG A 238 -4.54 7.61 -4.35
N GLY A 239 -3.57 6.83 -3.91
CA GLY A 239 -3.76 5.49 -3.42
C GLY A 239 -4.16 5.42 -1.94
N ASN A 240 -4.17 4.20 -1.41
CA ASN A 240 -4.65 3.86 -0.08
C ASN A 240 -3.89 4.55 1.06
N LEU A 241 -2.59 4.79 0.91
CA LEU A 241 -1.81 5.51 1.92
C LEU A 241 -2.22 6.98 2.01
N TYR A 242 -2.58 7.59 0.87
CA TYR A 242 -3.12 8.94 0.88
C TYR A 242 -4.49 9.00 1.58
N ASP A 243 -5.38 8.05 1.31
CA ASP A 243 -6.71 8.01 1.94
C ASP A 243 -6.63 7.81 3.45
N ALA A 244 -5.56 7.15 3.93
CA ALA A 244 -5.28 6.95 5.34
C ALA A 244 -4.76 8.21 6.05
N CYS A 245 -4.06 9.13 5.35
CA CYS A 245 -3.43 10.29 5.99
C CYS A 245 -3.87 11.65 5.43
N LEU A 246 -4.36 11.72 4.19
CA LEU A 246 -4.72 12.93 3.45
C LEU A 246 -3.61 14.00 3.38
N TYR A 247 -2.35 13.56 3.36
CA TYR A 247 -1.19 14.45 3.23
C TYR A 247 -1.04 14.96 1.80
N SER A 248 -1.45 16.20 1.56
CA SER A 248 -1.65 16.75 0.22
C SER A 248 -0.38 17.20 -0.50
N LYS A 249 0.78 17.25 0.17
CA LYS A 249 2.04 17.72 -0.44
C LYS A 249 2.63 16.72 -1.42
N VAL A 250 2.38 15.42 -1.24
CA VAL A 250 2.86 14.39 -2.15
C VAL A 250 2.12 14.45 -3.48
N THR A 251 2.89 14.38 -4.56
CA THR A 251 2.36 14.37 -5.94
C THR A 251 1.47 13.14 -6.18
N PRO A 252 0.33 13.26 -6.86
CA PRO A 252 -0.46 12.11 -7.29
C PRO A 252 0.34 11.12 -8.11
N ASP A 253 -0.05 9.87 -8.05
CA ASP A 253 0.50 8.79 -8.86
C ASP A 253 -0.09 8.78 -10.27
N ILE A 254 0.58 8.07 -11.17
CA ILE A 254 0.14 7.85 -12.54
C ILE A 254 -0.05 6.35 -12.74
N LEU A 255 -1.22 5.96 -13.21
CA LEU A 255 -1.51 4.58 -13.61
C LEU A 255 -1.17 4.40 -15.08
N ASP A 256 -0.14 3.60 -15.33
CA ASP A 256 0.34 3.27 -16.68
C ASP A 256 -0.03 1.84 -17.04
N VAL A 257 -0.51 1.65 -18.26
CA VAL A 257 -0.78 0.33 -18.84
C VAL A 257 0.27 0.03 -19.91
N TYR A 258 0.84 -1.14 -19.81
CA TYR A 258 1.81 -1.68 -20.76
C TYR A 258 1.12 -2.67 -21.68
N GLN A 259 1.02 -2.35 -22.97
CA GLN A 259 0.38 -3.19 -23.97
C GLN A 259 1.38 -3.63 -25.02
N ASN A 260 1.48 -4.94 -25.25
CA ASN A 260 2.25 -5.48 -26.37
C ASN A 260 1.29 -5.87 -27.48
N GLU A 261 1.08 -4.97 -28.42
CA GLU A 261 0.15 -5.17 -29.55
C GLU A 261 0.59 -6.30 -30.48
N ASN A 262 1.87 -6.61 -30.54
CA ASN A 262 2.44 -7.67 -31.39
C ASN A 262 2.60 -8.99 -30.62
N GLY A 263 2.27 -9.04 -29.36
CA GLY A 263 2.38 -10.23 -28.51
C GLY A 263 1.18 -11.16 -28.59
N SER A 264 1.12 -12.07 -27.61
CA SER A 264 -0.04 -12.92 -27.44
C SER A 264 -1.27 -12.10 -27.06
N GLN A 265 -2.39 -12.36 -27.70
CA GLN A 265 -3.65 -11.69 -27.42
C GLN A 265 -4.53 -12.55 -26.52
N ILE A 266 -5.20 -11.92 -25.55
CA ILE A 266 -6.19 -12.58 -24.71
C ILE A 266 -7.45 -12.81 -25.57
N THR A 267 -7.86 -14.06 -25.69
CA THR A 267 -9.07 -14.46 -26.40
C THR A 267 -10.28 -14.57 -25.50
N GLU A 268 -10.07 -14.93 -24.24
CA GLU A 268 -11.12 -15.02 -23.23
C GLU A 268 -10.54 -14.83 -21.82
N MET A 269 -11.26 -14.10 -20.98
CA MET A 269 -10.99 -13.97 -19.56
C MET A 269 -12.28 -14.21 -18.77
N THR A 270 -12.26 -15.21 -17.89
CA THR A 270 -13.40 -15.59 -17.06
C THR A 270 -13.02 -15.54 -15.59
N ALA A 271 -13.73 -14.75 -14.81
CA ALA A 271 -13.59 -14.65 -13.36
C ALA A 271 -14.64 -15.53 -12.67
N TYR A 272 -14.26 -16.12 -11.55
CA TYR A 272 -15.08 -16.96 -10.70
C TYR A 272 -15.14 -16.35 -9.29
N PRO A 273 -16.16 -15.51 -9.01
CA PRO A 273 -16.40 -14.99 -7.66
C PRO A 273 -16.80 -16.09 -6.68
N ALA A 274 -16.84 -15.76 -5.38
CA ALA A 274 -17.22 -16.68 -4.31
C ALA A 274 -18.65 -17.24 -4.45
N ASP A 275 -19.57 -16.54 -5.15
CA ASP A 275 -20.92 -17.03 -5.47
C ASP A 275 -20.92 -18.11 -6.57
N GLY A 276 -19.77 -18.41 -7.16
CA GLY A 276 -19.54 -19.48 -8.13
C GLY A 276 -20.06 -19.22 -9.54
N LYS A 277 -20.65 -18.06 -9.83
CA LYS A 277 -21.15 -17.73 -11.17
C LYS A 277 -20.05 -17.15 -12.04
N PRO A 278 -19.65 -17.84 -13.15
CA PRO A 278 -18.62 -17.32 -14.04
C PRO A 278 -19.03 -15.98 -14.66
N GLN A 279 -18.10 -15.04 -14.71
CA GLN A 279 -18.29 -13.73 -15.29
C GLN A 279 -17.20 -13.47 -16.33
N LYS A 280 -17.58 -13.05 -17.53
CA LYS A 280 -16.62 -12.59 -18.53
C LYS A 280 -16.09 -11.22 -18.10
N ARG A 281 -14.79 -11.05 -18.19
CA ARG A 281 -14.09 -9.79 -17.87
C ARG A 281 -13.08 -9.42 -18.94
N GLN A 282 -12.61 -8.19 -18.89
CA GLN A 282 -11.45 -7.72 -19.65
C GLN A 282 -10.27 -7.58 -18.71
N LEU A 283 -9.06 -7.61 -19.26
CA LEU A 283 -7.82 -7.49 -18.50
C LEU A 283 -7.73 -6.15 -17.76
N CYS A 284 -8.08 -5.07 -18.46
CA CYS A 284 -8.21 -3.73 -17.91
C CYS A 284 -9.69 -3.32 -17.97
N ASP A 285 -10.27 -3.04 -16.81
CA ASP A 285 -11.66 -2.60 -16.76
C ASP A 285 -11.75 -1.10 -17.02
N THR A 286 -11.96 -0.75 -18.27
CA THR A 286 -12.12 0.65 -18.71
C THR A 286 -13.48 1.24 -18.37
N ALA A 287 -14.44 0.44 -17.88
CA ALA A 287 -15.75 0.92 -17.41
C ALA A 287 -15.65 1.48 -15.99
N ASN A 288 -14.68 1.04 -15.20
CA ASN A 288 -14.38 1.60 -13.89
C ASN A 288 -13.55 2.89 -14.02
N ASP A 289 -13.85 3.86 -13.18
CA ASP A 289 -13.01 5.05 -13.04
C ASP A 289 -11.68 4.63 -12.41
N ALA A 290 -10.63 4.49 -13.24
CA ALA A 290 -9.30 4.09 -12.81
C ALA A 290 -8.69 5.06 -11.78
N ALA A 291 -9.13 6.31 -11.75
CA ALA A 291 -8.70 7.29 -10.75
C ALA A 291 -9.37 7.07 -9.39
N ALA A 292 -10.62 6.58 -9.39
CA ALA A 292 -11.38 6.34 -8.16
C ALA A 292 -11.09 4.94 -7.57
N ASN A 293 -10.81 3.94 -8.41
CA ASN A 293 -10.52 2.58 -7.97
C ASN A 293 -9.39 1.96 -8.81
N PRO A 294 -8.12 2.36 -8.59
CA PRO A 294 -6.99 1.83 -9.33
C PRO A 294 -6.77 0.34 -9.08
N ASP A 295 -7.21 -0.19 -7.93
CA ASP A 295 -7.05 -1.60 -7.58
C ASP A 295 -7.91 -2.52 -8.45
N ALA A 296 -9.12 -2.10 -8.79
CA ALA A 296 -10.02 -2.87 -9.65
C ALA A 296 -9.78 -2.65 -11.16
N PHE A 297 -8.87 -1.74 -11.51
CA PHE A 297 -8.57 -1.46 -12.92
C PHE A 297 -7.98 -2.68 -13.63
N TYR A 298 -7.02 -3.36 -12.99
CA TYR A 298 -6.49 -4.63 -13.49
C TYR A 298 -7.31 -5.79 -12.95
N LEU A 299 -7.69 -6.72 -13.82
CA LEU A 299 -8.42 -7.96 -13.49
C LEU A 299 -9.83 -7.76 -12.90
N GLY A 300 -10.25 -6.52 -12.62
CA GLY A 300 -11.52 -6.20 -11.96
C GLY A 300 -11.55 -6.52 -10.47
N ASP A 301 -12.74 -6.56 -9.88
CA ASP A 301 -12.92 -6.82 -8.45
C ASP A 301 -12.31 -8.16 -8.01
N PRO A 302 -11.85 -8.28 -6.76
CA PRO A 302 -11.27 -9.50 -6.21
C PRO A 302 -12.20 -10.71 -6.40
N CYS A 303 -11.63 -11.84 -6.80
CA CYS A 303 -12.35 -13.09 -6.97
C CYS A 303 -11.44 -14.29 -6.67
N GLU A 304 -12.05 -15.47 -6.48
CA GLU A 304 -11.30 -16.67 -6.09
C GLU A 304 -10.39 -17.19 -7.21
N LYS A 305 -10.84 -17.08 -8.46
CA LYS A 305 -10.10 -17.58 -9.62
C LYS A 305 -10.39 -16.78 -10.87
N ILE A 306 -9.35 -16.54 -11.66
CA ILE A 306 -9.45 -15.99 -13.01
C ILE A 306 -8.79 -16.97 -13.97
N VAL A 307 -9.43 -17.26 -15.07
CA VAL A 307 -8.91 -18.06 -16.17
C VAL A 307 -8.73 -17.15 -17.38
N ILE A 308 -7.51 -17.06 -17.86
CA ILE A 308 -7.14 -16.27 -19.04
C ILE A 308 -6.71 -17.23 -20.14
N GLN A 309 -7.29 -17.10 -21.31
CA GLN A 309 -6.92 -17.83 -22.51
C GLN A 309 -6.30 -16.86 -23.51
N THR A 310 -5.28 -17.32 -24.23
CA THR A 310 -4.58 -16.54 -25.24
C THR A 310 -4.64 -17.25 -26.60
N ASN A 311 -4.33 -16.52 -27.65
CA ASN A 311 -4.26 -17.04 -29.03
C ASN A 311 -3.01 -17.90 -29.32
N LEU A 312 -2.14 -18.15 -28.32
CA LEU A 312 -0.95 -18.96 -28.50
C LEU A 312 -1.32 -20.44 -28.69
N ASP A 313 -0.85 -21.03 -29.76
CA ASP A 313 -0.98 -22.47 -30.01
C ASP A 313 0.12 -23.25 -29.28
N ASN A 314 0.07 -23.25 -27.95
CA ASN A 314 0.91 -24.07 -27.11
C ASN A 314 0.12 -24.67 -25.96
N GLN A 315 0.58 -25.80 -25.43
CA GLN A 315 -0.08 -26.52 -24.34
C GLN A 315 0.43 -26.08 -22.94
N LYS A 316 1.19 -25.00 -22.86
CA LYS A 316 1.73 -24.53 -21.59
C LYS A 316 0.64 -23.84 -20.78
N LYS A 317 0.64 -24.11 -19.48
CA LYS A 317 -0.27 -23.48 -18.51
C LYS A 317 0.54 -22.88 -17.39
N LEU A 318 0.17 -21.70 -16.94
CA LEU A 318 0.71 -21.04 -15.77
C LEU A 318 -0.39 -20.94 -14.71
N LEU A 319 -0.11 -21.44 -13.50
CA LEU A 319 -0.93 -21.15 -12.32
C LEU A 319 -0.20 -20.05 -11.53
N LEU A 320 -0.85 -18.90 -11.37
CA LEU A 320 -0.34 -17.77 -10.60
C LEU A 320 -1.18 -17.64 -9.32
N LEU A 321 -0.55 -17.92 -8.17
CA LEU A 321 -1.09 -17.62 -6.85
C LEU A 321 -0.50 -16.27 -6.43
N LYS A 322 -1.33 -15.27 -6.20
CA LYS A 322 -0.88 -13.89 -6.04
C LYS A 322 -1.72 -13.11 -5.04
N ASP A 323 -1.14 -12.07 -4.51
CA ASP A 323 -1.84 -10.94 -3.90
C ASP A 323 -2.12 -9.83 -4.93
N SER A 324 -2.64 -8.69 -4.48
CA SER A 324 -2.95 -7.56 -5.36
C SER A 324 -1.70 -6.86 -5.95
N TYR A 325 -0.50 -7.11 -5.43
CA TYR A 325 0.73 -6.59 -6.03
C TYR A 325 0.92 -7.05 -7.47
N ALA A 326 0.62 -8.32 -7.75
CA ALA A 326 0.84 -8.89 -9.07
C ALA A 326 -0.28 -8.60 -10.09
N ASP A 327 -1.30 -7.83 -9.75
CA ASP A 327 -2.40 -7.52 -10.69
C ASP A 327 -1.88 -6.82 -11.95
N CYS A 328 -0.99 -5.86 -11.81
CA CYS A 328 -0.38 -5.13 -12.93
C CYS A 328 0.74 -5.90 -13.65
N MET A 329 1.14 -7.09 -13.17
CA MET A 329 2.10 -7.97 -13.86
C MET A 329 1.43 -8.90 -14.89
N VAL A 330 0.11 -9.08 -14.82
CA VAL A 330 -0.61 -10.04 -15.67
C VAL A 330 -0.73 -9.56 -17.11
N PRO A 331 -0.88 -8.24 -17.39
CA PRO A 331 -0.79 -7.74 -18.77
C PRO A 331 0.58 -7.98 -19.38
#